data_5bf14804dc10332bd3280008bceef1bd
#
_entry.id   5bf14804dc10332bd3280008bceef1bd
#
_cell.length_a   1.000
_cell.length_b   1.000
_cell.length_c   1.000
_cell.angle_alpha   90.00
_cell.angle_beta   90.00
_cell.angle_gamma   90.00
#
_symmetry.space_group_name_H-M   'P 1'
#
loop_
_entity.id
_entity.type
_entity.pdbx_description
1 polymer ?
#
loop_
_entity_poly.entity_id
_entity_poly.type
_entity_poly.pdbx_seq_one_letter_code
_entity_poly.pdbx_strand_id
1 'polypeptide(L)'
;MKSTTLNLLLLLMLPVLACAQKPTKDMDYKKYTGRYGGSEGICLFDDGRFLLYGYATAVFGDYKIAGDALLFSPDKMDRLEVYGHQNKSLKKGIRANFIGFERGGPTFLELGKAGWQRVFNKNPNCFSGPFVYEAAVVPAQIGFLALARSTDEDAAKNGELWRFDNNAAYNDFILVYHAPKREYEDFQARILTREGQRFIQLSNYGGDKGYPLHPAEDSQWAEMLDWKKQAGGTGATGLNTAYANQHYRVFPELSLSNYKFDQKRNLYVKNSGNNNDEEYYSQNEYQDDRAIRKYVKLVPMKKEDKAALPKEQLPGSIFFSSCEDGSEKSYHYKGLKEQDVSGKTTKLDTIAPMVVPPPPVEGKKE
;
A
#
# COMPACT_ATOMS: atom_id res chain seq x y z
N MET A 1 45.04 -67.89 -18.27
CA MET A 1 43.74 -68.07 -17.66
C MET A 1 43.42 -66.79 -16.94
N LYS A 2 42.64 -65.85 -17.53
CA LYS A 2 42.14 -64.59 -16.91
C LYS A 2 40.63 -64.57 -17.09
N SER A 3 39.95 -64.76 -15.98
CA SER A 3 38.48 -64.67 -15.90
C SER A 3 38.02 -63.22 -15.89
N THR A 4 37.21 -62.83 -16.88
CA THR A 4 36.54 -61.54 -16.96
C THR A 4 35.15 -61.70 -16.35
N THR A 5 34.94 -61.12 -15.18
CA THR A 5 33.61 -60.97 -14.55
C THR A 5 32.85 -59.81 -15.17
N LEU A 6 31.74 -60.11 -15.82
CA LEU A 6 30.80 -59.19 -16.43
C LEU A 6 29.87 -58.66 -15.34
N ASN A 7 30.03 -57.40 -14.93
CA ASN A 7 29.14 -56.71 -14.02
C ASN A 7 27.87 -56.24 -14.78
N LEU A 8 26.78 -56.93 -14.51
CA LEU A 8 25.44 -56.58 -14.99
C LEU A 8 24.87 -55.45 -14.12
N LEU A 9 24.92 -54.24 -14.62
CA LEU A 9 24.34 -53.04 -13.96
C LEU A 9 22.83 -53.07 -14.18
N LEU A 10 22.06 -53.51 -13.17
CA LEU A 10 20.61 -53.50 -13.20
C LEU A 10 20.10 -52.08 -12.93
N LEU A 11 19.73 -51.37 -14.00
CA LEU A 11 19.14 -50.03 -13.92
C LEU A 11 17.69 -50.16 -13.45
N LEU A 12 17.44 -49.92 -12.15
CA LEU A 12 16.10 -49.81 -11.56
C LEU A 12 15.42 -48.54 -12.09
N MET A 13 14.62 -48.67 -13.12
CA MET A 13 13.65 -47.65 -13.50
C MET A 13 12.55 -47.58 -12.43
N LEU A 14 12.67 -46.63 -11.50
CA LEU A 14 11.56 -46.21 -10.64
C LEU A 14 10.53 -45.48 -11.50
N PRO A 15 9.27 -45.94 -11.57
CA PRO A 15 8.22 -45.16 -12.19
C PRO A 15 8.01 -43.91 -11.33
N VAL A 16 8.35 -42.72 -11.86
CA VAL A 16 7.89 -41.46 -11.35
C VAL A 16 6.37 -41.47 -11.47
N LEU A 17 5.69 -41.79 -10.38
CA LEU A 17 4.26 -41.55 -10.23
C LEU A 17 4.08 -40.04 -10.31
N ALA A 18 3.91 -39.51 -11.54
CA ALA A 18 3.33 -38.25 -11.76
C ALA A 18 1.94 -38.28 -11.09
N CYS A 19 1.83 -37.70 -9.90
CA CYS A 19 0.52 -37.31 -9.36
C CYS A 19 -0.13 -36.38 -10.37
N ALA A 20 -0.83 -36.94 -11.34
CA ALA A 20 -1.78 -36.20 -12.15
C ALA A 20 -2.78 -35.61 -11.14
N GLN A 21 -2.65 -34.33 -10.86
CA GLN A 21 -3.68 -33.58 -10.16
C GLN A 21 -4.97 -33.81 -10.96
N LYS A 22 -5.94 -34.48 -10.34
CA LYS A 22 -7.27 -34.62 -10.91
C LYS A 22 -7.73 -33.23 -11.30
N PRO A 23 -8.30 -33.05 -12.51
CA PRO A 23 -8.85 -31.76 -12.89
C PRO A 23 -9.80 -31.34 -11.77
N THR A 24 -9.59 -30.16 -11.24
CA THR A 24 -10.46 -29.53 -10.26
C THR A 24 -11.87 -29.55 -10.86
N LYS A 25 -12.76 -30.31 -10.23
CA LYS A 25 -14.20 -30.36 -10.58
C LYS A 25 -14.61 -28.90 -10.78
N ASP A 26 -15.17 -28.57 -11.95
CA ASP A 26 -15.66 -27.21 -12.25
C ASP A 26 -16.46 -26.72 -11.05
N MET A 27 -15.91 -25.77 -10.31
CA MET A 27 -16.55 -25.26 -9.11
C MET A 27 -17.70 -24.38 -9.58
N ASP A 28 -18.94 -24.76 -9.25
CA ASP A 28 -20.15 -24.04 -9.65
C ASP A 28 -20.30 -22.77 -8.79
N TYR A 29 -19.51 -21.75 -9.12
CA TYR A 29 -19.59 -20.43 -8.48
C TYR A 29 -20.95 -19.75 -8.72
N LYS A 30 -21.62 -20.04 -9.83
CA LYS A 30 -22.95 -19.47 -10.17
C LYS A 30 -23.98 -19.72 -9.08
N LYS A 31 -23.88 -20.85 -8.38
CA LYS A 31 -24.77 -21.19 -7.26
C LYS A 31 -24.74 -20.16 -6.13
N TYR A 32 -23.61 -19.48 -5.95
CA TYR A 32 -23.37 -18.54 -4.84
C TYR A 32 -23.39 -17.08 -5.28
N THR A 33 -23.39 -16.83 -6.60
CA THR A 33 -23.34 -15.48 -7.18
C THR A 33 -24.48 -14.61 -6.68
N GLY A 34 -24.14 -13.34 -6.36
CA GLY A 34 -25.10 -12.33 -5.95
C GLY A 34 -24.55 -11.35 -4.94
N ARG A 35 -25.34 -10.33 -4.63
CA ARG A 35 -25.04 -9.32 -3.61
C ARG A 35 -25.70 -9.71 -2.29
N TYR A 36 -24.90 -9.84 -1.26
CA TYR A 36 -25.34 -10.13 0.11
C TYR A 36 -25.09 -8.92 0.99
N GLY A 37 -26.13 -8.44 1.69
CA GLY A 37 -26.05 -7.31 2.62
C GLY A 37 -26.61 -6.01 2.03
N GLY A 38 -26.74 -4.97 2.86
CA GLY A 38 -27.30 -3.65 2.52
C GLY A 38 -26.23 -2.61 2.21
N SER A 39 -26.02 -1.65 3.14
CA SER A 39 -24.97 -0.64 3.08
C SER A 39 -23.56 -1.20 3.27
N GLU A 40 -23.46 -2.40 3.85
CA GLU A 40 -22.26 -3.21 3.95
C GLU A 40 -22.59 -4.66 3.62
N GLY A 41 -21.60 -5.42 3.15
CA GLY A 41 -21.79 -6.81 2.79
C GLY A 41 -20.71 -7.36 1.87
N ILE A 42 -21.09 -8.37 1.09
CA ILE A 42 -20.19 -9.03 0.16
C ILE A 42 -20.92 -9.37 -1.16
N CYS A 43 -20.24 -9.13 -2.26
CA CYS A 43 -20.65 -9.61 -3.60
C CYS A 43 -19.84 -10.84 -3.96
N LEU A 44 -20.51 -11.90 -4.39
CA LEU A 44 -19.86 -13.09 -4.95
C LEU A 44 -20.09 -13.11 -6.46
N PHE A 45 -19.01 -13.25 -7.24
CA PHE A 45 -19.06 -13.31 -8.69
C PHE A 45 -18.93 -14.76 -9.17
N ASP A 46 -19.38 -15.02 -10.38
CA ASP A 46 -19.44 -16.36 -10.99
C ASP A 46 -18.08 -16.91 -11.45
N ASP A 47 -17.04 -16.10 -11.37
CA ASP A 47 -15.66 -16.45 -11.68
C ASP A 47 -14.79 -16.74 -10.44
N GLY A 48 -15.38 -16.82 -9.25
CA GLY A 48 -14.65 -17.04 -8.00
C GLY A 48 -14.02 -15.79 -7.39
N ARG A 49 -14.32 -14.62 -7.95
CA ARG A 49 -13.95 -13.33 -7.33
C ARG A 49 -15.03 -12.89 -6.36
N PHE A 50 -14.64 -12.06 -5.37
CA PHE A 50 -15.57 -11.38 -4.46
C PHE A 50 -15.23 -9.90 -4.33
N LEU A 51 -16.19 -9.13 -3.81
CA LEU A 51 -16.02 -7.78 -3.33
C LEU A 51 -16.63 -7.67 -1.93
N LEU A 52 -15.79 -7.44 -0.91
CA LEU A 52 -16.23 -7.03 0.42
C LEU A 52 -16.42 -5.51 0.41
N TYR A 53 -17.61 -5.02 0.74
CA TYR A 53 -17.95 -3.61 0.66
C TYR A 53 -18.58 -3.07 1.93
N GLY A 54 -18.40 -1.77 2.16
CA GLY A 54 -18.94 -1.02 3.28
C GLY A 54 -18.67 0.46 3.13
N TYR A 55 -19.03 1.28 4.12
CA TYR A 55 -18.93 2.74 4.07
C TYR A 55 -17.56 3.26 3.59
N ALA A 56 -16.48 2.65 4.03
CA ALA A 56 -15.11 3.02 3.64
C ALA A 56 -14.30 1.79 3.19
N THR A 57 -14.98 0.75 2.74
CA THR A 57 -14.38 -0.55 2.40
C THR A 57 -14.81 -0.96 1.00
N ALA A 58 -13.83 -1.24 0.14
CA ALA A 58 -14.03 -1.90 -1.14
C ALA A 58 -12.79 -2.81 -1.36
N VAL A 59 -12.91 -4.08 -0.99
CA VAL A 59 -11.81 -5.05 -1.05
C VAL A 59 -12.19 -6.21 -1.95
N PHE A 60 -11.47 -6.35 -3.04
CA PHE A 60 -11.58 -7.49 -3.94
C PHE A 60 -10.71 -8.65 -3.46
N GLY A 61 -11.00 -9.84 -3.95
CA GLY A 61 -10.22 -11.04 -3.68
C GLY A 61 -10.82 -12.26 -4.37
N ASP A 62 -10.22 -13.41 -4.10
CA ASP A 62 -10.68 -14.70 -4.60
C ASP A 62 -11.37 -15.50 -3.50
N TYR A 63 -12.38 -16.30 -3.88
CA TYR A 63 -12.93 -17.27 -2.95
C TYR A 63 -12.95 -18.68 -3.56
N LYS A 64 -12.91 -19.68 -2.70
CA LYS A 64 -12.95 -21.09 -3.05
C LYS A 64 -14.06 -21.79 -2.29
N ILE A 65 -14.69 -22.75 -2.94
CA ILE A 65 -15.71 -23.61 -2.33
C ILE A 65 -14.99 -24.81 -1.70
N ALA A 66 -15.15 -25.00 -0.39
CA ALA A 66 -14.55 -26.09 0.38
C ALA A 66 -15.63 -26.82 1.18
N GLY A 67 -16.30 -27.80 0.57
CA GLY A 67 -17.44 -28.48 1.16
C GLY A 67 -18.63 -27.55 1.34
N ASP A 68 -19.03 -27.31 2.59
CA ASP A 68 -20.10 -26.37 3.00
C ASP A 68 -19.59 -24.96 3.33
N ALA A 69 -18.29 -24.76 3.28
CA ALA A 69 -17.65 -23.48 3.57
C ALA A 69 -17.18 -22.77 2.28
N LEU A 70 -17.14 -21.46 2.33
CA LEU A 70 -16.47 -20.59 1.36
C LEU A 70 -15.23 -20.00 2.02
N LEU A 71 -14.06 -20.14 1.38
CA LEU A 71 -12.78 -19.63 1.87
C LEU A 71 -12.39 -18.41 1.05
N PHE A 72 -12.16 -17.29 1.71
CA PHE A 72 -11.89 -15.99 1.10
C PHE A 72 -10.46 -15.56 1.31
N SER A 73 -9.81 -15.14 0.23
CA SER A 73 -8.46 -14.57 0.23
C SER A 73 -8.50 -13.20 -0.44
N PRO A 74 -8.51 -12.10 0.33
CA PRO A 74 -8.45 -10.74 -0.20
C PRO A 74 -7.19 -10.48 -1.04
N ASP A 75 -7.30 -9.59 -2.03
CA ASP A 75 -6.15 -9.11 -2.80
C ASP A 75 -5.25 -8.28 -1.87
N LYS A 76 -4.13 -8.87 -1.46
CA LYS A 76 -3.20 -8.23 -0.52
C LYS A 76 -2.33 -7.23 -1.25
N MET A 77 -2.35 -5.99 -0.79
CA MET A 77 -1.38 -4.98 -1.20
C MET A 77 -0.02 -5.25 -0.57
N ASP A 78 1.05 -4.81 -1.24
CA ASP A 78 2.37 -4.76 -0.60
C ASP A 78 2.29 -3.89 0.66
N ARG A 79 2.67 -4.46 1.81
CA ARG A 79 2.64 -3.76 3.10
C ARG A 79 3.58 -2.56 3.13
N LEU A 80 4.66 -2.61 2.36
CA LEU A 80 5.59 -1.52 2.18
C LEU A 80 5.90 -1.33 0.70
N GLU A 81 5.72 -0.12 0.23
CA GLU A 81 6.15 0.31 -1.09
C GLU A 81 7.20 1.41 -0.96
N VAL A 82 8.27 1.28 -1.72
CA VAL A 82 9.35 2.28 -1.77
C VAL A 82 9.50 2.74 -3.21
N TYR A 83 9.40 4.04 -3.42
CA TYR A 83 9.59 4.69 -4.72
C TYR A 83 10.77 5.63 -4.65
N GLY A 84 11.64 5.56 -5.65
CA GLY A 84 12.88 6.36 -5.72
C GLY A 84 12.92 7.27 -6.94
N HIS A 85 13.55 8.42 -6.76
CA HIS A 85 13.83 9.41 -7.81
C HIS A 85 15.24 9.96 -7.67
N GLN A 86 15.91 10.28 -8.80
CA GLN A 86 17.15 11.06 -8.79
C GLN A 86 16.84 12.55 -8.84
N ASN A 87 16.72 13.17 -7.69
CA ASN A 87 16.47 14.60 -7.56
C ASN A 87 17.77 15.40 -7.73
N LYS A 88 17.92 16.07 -8.85
CA LYS A 88 19.13 16.85 -9.18
C LYS A 88 19.21 18.18 -8.41
N SER A 89 18.12 18.59 -7.74
CA SER A 89 18.12 19.75 -6.85
C SER A 89 18.77 19.44 -5.49
N LEU A 90 18.81 18.16 -5.10
CA LEU A 90 19.48 17.71 -3.87
C LEU A 90 20.98 17.54 -4.14
N LYS A 91 21.78 18.47 -3.65
CA LYS A 91 23.26 18.44 -3.84
C LYS A 91 23.94 17.37 -3.02
N LYS A 92 23.36 16.98 -1.87
CA LYS A 92 23.91 16.00 -0.93
C LYS A 92 22.79 15.26 -0.22
N GLY A 93 23.10 14.01 0.18
CA GLY A 93 22.21 13.21 1.01
C GLY A 93 20.94 12.75 0.32
N ILE A 94 19.97 12.42 1.14
CA ILE A 94 18.64 11.98 0.69
C ILE A 94 17.53 12.79 1.32
N ARG A 95 16.38 12.72 0.68
CA ARG A 95 15.10 13.15 1.20
C ARG A 95 14.10 12.00 1.07
N ALA A 96 13.28 11.76 2.09
CA ALA A 96 12.30 10.69 2.08
C ALA A 96 11.00 11.17 2.73
N ASN A 97 9.88 10.99 2.03
CA ASN A 97 8.54 11.23 2.57
C ASN A 97 7.91 9.92 3.01
N PHE A 98 7.28 9.93 4.19
CA PHE A 98 6.67 8.78 4.85
C PHE A 98 5.15 8.93 4.86
N ILE A 99 4.45 7.97 4.28
CA ILE A 99 2.98 7.96 4.15
C ILE A 99 2.43 6.71 4.85
N GLY A 100 1.46 6.88 5.74
CA GLY A 100 0.75 5.78 6.41
C GLY A 100 1.46 5.17 7.61
N PHE A 101 2.65 5.64 7.96
CA PHE A 101 3.45 5.13 9.09
C PHE A 101 2.88 5.50 10.45
N GLU A 102 2.11 6.57 10.50
CA GLU A 102 1.47 7.07 11.72
C GLU A 102 0.36 6.14 12.25
N ARG A 103 -0.18 5.26 11.40
CA ARG A 103 -1.33 4.41 11.69
C ARG A 103 -0.98 2.97 12.04
N GLY A 104 0.28 2.57 11.83
CA GLY A 104 0.76 1.20 12.05
C GLY A 104 1.25 0.96 13.47
N GLY A 105 1.81 -0.23 13.68
CA GLY A 105 2.61 -0.55 14.85
C GLY A 105 3.97 0.15 14.82
N PRO A 106 4.90 -0.21 15.71
CA PRO A 106 6.25 0.32 15.68
C PRO A 106 6.96 -0.03 14.36
N THR A 107 7.48 0.99 13.70
CA THR A 107 8.22 0.86 12.45
C THR A 107 9.64 1.41 12.61
N PHE A 108 10.59 0.80 11.93
CA PHE A 108 12.02 1.16 12.00
C PHE A 108 12.61 1.25 10.59
N LEU A 109 13.51 2.19 10.41
CA LEU A 109 14.25 2.42 9.17
C LEU A 109 15.74 2.22 9.43
N GLU A 110 16.44 1.60 8.48
CA GLU A 110 17.89 1.54 8.39
C GLU A 110 18.33 2.08 7.04
N LEU A 111 19.22 3.07 7.06
CA LEU A 111 19.83 3.64 5.86
C LEU A 111 21.28 3.19 5.76
N GLY A 112 21.56 2.28 4.84
CA GLY A 112 22.87 1.66 4.68
C GLY A 112 23.26 0.85 5.91
N LYS A 113 24.31 1.27 6.61
CA LYS A 113 24.83 0.64 7.85
C LYS A 113 24.73 1.56 9.05
N ALA A 114 23.88 2.56 9.01
CA ALA A 114 23.78 3.55 10.07
C ALA A 114 23.11 3.03 11.36
N GLY A 115 22.49 1.86 11.29
CA GLY A 115 21.71 1.27 12.37
C GLY A 115 20.22 1.58 12.26
N TRP A 116 19.41 0.85 13.02
CA TRP A 116 17.96 0.92 12.99
C TRP A 116 17.46 2.09 13.83
N GLN A 117 16.66 2.96 13.23
CA GLN A 117 16.01 4.07 13.90
C GLN A 117 14.50 3.95 13.85
N ARG A 118 13.84 4.18 14.97
CA ARG A 118 12.39 4.20 15.04
C ARG A 118 11.82 5.35 14.18
N VAL A 119 10.76 5.10 13.41
CA VAL A 119 10.19 6.15 12.55
C VAL A 119 9.44 7.18 13.38
N PHE A 120 8.46 6.77 14.17
CA PHE A 120 7.76 7.65 15.13
C PHE A 120 8.12 7.31 16.58
N ASN A 121 8.01 8.26 17.49
CA ASN A 121 8.14 8.05 18.93
C ASN A 121 7.15 6.97 19.45
N LYS A 122 7.33 6.55 20.69
CA LYS A 122 6.32 5.74 21.39
C LYS A 122 5.06 6.59 21.56
N ASN A 123 3.88 6.08 21.25
CA ASN A 123 2.59 6.77 21.42
C ASN A 123 2.49 8.11 20.67
N PRO A 124 2.74 8.16 19.35
CA PRO A 124 2.56 9.38 18.58
C PRO A 124 1.04 9.69 18.52
N ASN A 125 0.66 10.95 18.70
CA ASN A 125 -0.75 11.34 18.79
C ASN A 125 -1.08 12.66 18.06
N CYS A 126 -0.12 13.27 17.39
CA CYS A 126 -0.29 14.53 16.67
C CYS A 126 0.34 14.44 15.28
N PHE A 127 -0.49 14.38 14.24
CA PHE A 127 -0.01 14.10 12.88
C PHE A 127 -0.30 15.27 11.95
N SER A 128 0.76 15.99 11.55
CA SER A 128 0.73 17.07 10.57
C SER A 128 1.75 16.74 9.48
N GLY A 129 1.31 16.01 8.44
CA GLY A 129 2.16 15.67 7.28
C GLY A 129 2.27 16.81 6.28
N PRO A 130 3.08 16.64 5.23
CA PRO A 130 3.89 15.47 4.92
C PRO A 130 5.04 15.25 5.91
N PHE A 131 5.39 13.97 6.16
CA PHE A 131 6.49 13.58 7.04
C PHE A 131 7.74 13.40 6.20
N VAL A 132 8.59 14.40 6.17
CA VAL A 132 9.79 14.43 5.33
C VAL A 132 11.04 14.37 6.19
N TYR A 133 11.89 13.39 5.93
CA TYR A 133 13.17 13.17 6.57
C TYR A 133 14.32 13.45 5.61
N GLU A 134 15.34 14.12 6.08
CA GLU A 134 16.57 14.38 5.34
C GLU A 134 17.76 13.72 6.04
N ALA A 135 18.62 13.02 5.29
CA ALA A 135 19.85 12.43 5.76
C ALA A 135 21.03 12.84 4.87
N ALA A 136 22.21 12.96 5.46
CA ALA A 136 23.40 13.51 4.79
C ALA A 136 24.01 12.55 3.74
N VAL A 137 23.68 11.26 3.78
CA VAL A 137 24.31 10.22 2.95
C VAL A 137 23.25 9.52 2.10
N VAL A 138 23.59 9.26 0.83
CA VAL A 138 22.77 8.41 -0.05
C VAL A 138 23.09 6.95 0.30
N PRO A 139 22.12 6.16 0.79
CA PRO A 139 22.36 4.78 1.16
C PRO A 139 22.45 3.89 -0.06
N ALA A 140 23.33 2.88 -0.02
CA ALA A 140 23.33 1.79 -1.00
C ALA A 140 22.15 0.80 -0.79
N GLN A 141 21.67 0.72 0.45
CA GLN A 141 20.54 -0.13 0.83
C GLN A 141 19.60 0.60 1.80
N ILE A 142 18.32 0.28 1.73
CA ILE A 142 17.28 0.73 2.63
C ILE A 142 16.68 -0.50 3.29
N GLY A 143 16.75 -0.57 4.62
CA GLY A 143 16.09 -1.58 5.44
C GLY A 143 14.85 -0.99 6.10
N PHE A 144 13.78 -1.76 6.14
CA PHE A 144 12.57 -1.39 6.85
C PHE A 144 12.05 -2.57 7.67
N LEU A 145 11.65 -2.31 8.91
CA LEU A 145 11.08 -3.30 9.82
C LEU A 145 9.78 -2.75 10.40
N ALA A 146 8.70 -3.52 10.28
CA ALA A 146 7.43 -3.24 10.94
C ALA A 146 7.13 -4.33 11.96
N LEU A 147 6.82 -3.93 13.19
CA LEU A 147 6.37 -4.85 14.24
C LEU A 147 4.84 -4.83 14.36
N ALA A 148 4.25 -5.94 14.77
CA ALA A 148 2.84 -5.96 15.11
C ALA A 148 2.54 -4.98 16.26
N ARG A 149 1.36 -4.37 16.23
CA ARG A 149 0.88 -3.52 17.32
C ARG A 149 0.42 -4.44 18.45
N SER A 150 1.29 -4.76 19.37
CA SER A 150 0.99 -5.59 20.54
C SER A 150 1.72 -5.08 21.77
N THR A 151 1.14 -5.33 22.92
CA THR A 151 1.75 -5.10 24.24
C THR A 151 2.66 -6.27 24.66
N ASP A 152 2.62 -7.39 23.94
CA ASP A 152 3.38 -8.59 24.27
C ASP A 152 4.83 -8.51 23.82
N GLU A 153 5.75 -9.00 24.65
CA GLU A 153 7.18 -9.09 24.32
C GLU A 153 7.45 -9.96 23.08
N ASP A 154 6.58 -10.91 22.77
CA ASP A 154 6.68 -11.75 21.57
C ASP A 154 6.38 -11.00 20.27
N ALA A 155 5.70 -9.87 20.31
CA ALA A 155 5.53 -9.00 19.15
C ALA A 155 6.86 -8.44 18.62
N ALA A 156 7.85 -8.27 19.49
CA ALA A 156 9.19 -7.84 19.12
C ALA A 156 9.97 -8.90 18.32
N LYS A 157 9.48 -10.16 18.27
CA LYS A 157 10.11 -11.28 17.57
C LYS A 157 9.43 -11.62 16.24
N ASN A 158 8.27 -11.03 15.94
CA ASN A 158 7.44 -11.36 14.80
C ASN A 158 7.23 -10.13 13.89
N GLY A 159 8.29 -9.43 13.55
CA GLY A 159 8.28 -8.32 12.61
C GLY A 159 8.33 -8.77 11.16
N GLU A 160 7.89 -7.91 10.26
CA GLU A 160 8.14 -8.03 8.84
C GLU A 160 9.33 -7.13 8.45
N LEU A 161 10.31 -7.72 7.77
CA LEU A 161 11.53 -7.03 7.33
C LEU A 161 11.56 -6.95 5.81
N TRP A 162 11.87 -5.77 5.29
CA TRP A 162 12.15 -5.54 3.88
C TRP A 162 13.54 -4.91 3.71
N ARG A 163 14.25 -5.33 2.65
CA ARG A 163 15.50 -4.69 2.22
C ARG A 163 15.42 -4.37 0.75
N PHE A 164 15.84 -3.17 0.39
CA PHE A 164 15.86 -2.65 -0.96
C PHE A 164 17.28 -2.23 -1.33
N ASP A 165 17.75 -2.63 -2.50
CA ASP A 165 18.99 -2.09 -3.06
C ASP A 165 18.72 -0.79 -3.80
N ASN A 166 19.59 0.19 -3.57
CA ASN A 166 19.52 1.48 -4.25
C ASN A 166 20.54 1.58 -5.40
N ASN A 167 20.56 0.59 -6.29
CA ASN A 167 21.51 0.50 -7.40
C ASN A 167 21.42 1.69 -8.37
N ALA A 168 20.27 2.33 -8.47
CA ALA A 168 20.07 3.53 -9.29
C ALA A 168 20.52 4.82 -8.62
N ALA A 169 21.11 4.75 -7.42
CA ALA A 169 21.57 5.89 -6.64
C ALA A 169 20.48 6.98 -6.47
N TYR A 170 19.24 6.56 -6.24
CA TYR A 170 18.16 7.49 -5.91
C TYR A 170 18.49 8.24 -4.63
N ASN A 171 18.07 9.50 -4.59
CA ASN A 171 18.29 10.37 -3.45
C ASN A 171 17.02 11.06 -2.95
N ASP A 172 15.88 10.76 -3.57
CA ASP A 172 14.57 11.29 -3.19
C ASP A 172 13.56 10.13 -3.20
N PHE A 173 12.85 9.92 -2.06
CA PHE A 173 12.05 8.73 -1.87
C PHE A 173 10.63 9.04 -1.39
N ILE A 174 9.69 8.18 -1.78
CA ILE A 174 8.37 8.08 -1.18
C ILE A 174 8.26 6.66 -0.61
N LEU A 175 8.04 6.57 0.69
CA LEU A 175 7.78 5.33 1.41
C LEU A 175 6.31 5.30 1.79
N VAL A 176 5.60 4.25 1.39
CA VAL A 176 4.18 4.06 1.71
C VAL A 176 4.04 2.80 2.54
N TYR A 177 3.51 2.94 3.75
CA TYR A 177 3.25 1.82 4.64
C TYR A 177 1.75 1.58 4.78
N HIS A 178 1.31 0.40 4.36
CA HIS A 178 -0.06 -0.06 4.53
C HIS A 178 -0.16 -0.87 5.82
N ALA A 179 -0.63 -0.22 6.88
CA ALA A 179 -0.86 -0.91 8.16
C ALA A 179 -1.81 -2.10 7.98
N PRO A 180 -1.63 -3.20 8.76
CA PRO A 180 -2.57 -4.31 8.73
C PRO A 180 -3.99 -3.83 8.99
N LYS A 181 -4.90 -4.29 8.17
CA LYS A 181 -6.32 -4.04 8.32
C LYS A 181 -7.09 -5.35 8.23
N ARG A 182 -8.11 -5.50 9.05
CA ARG A 182 -8.94 -6.70 9.14
C ARG A 182 -9.57 -7.10 7.81
N GLU A 183 -9.90 -6.15 6.98
CA GLU A 183 -10.52 -6.38 5.66
C GLU A 183 -9.59 -7.07 4.64
N TYR A 184 -8.28 -7.14 4.92
CA TYR A 184 -7.29 -7.87 4.10
C TYR A 184 -6.84 -9.19 4.73
N GLU A 185 -7.43 -9.62 5.84
CA GLU A 185 -7.20 -10.94 6.42
C GLU A 185 -8.05 -12.00 5.72
N ASP A 186 -7.53 -13.23 5.61
CA ASP A 186 -8.28 -14.35 5.09
C ASP A 186 -9.45 -14.68 6.03
N PHE A 187 -10.61 -14.99 5.49
CA PHE A 187 -11.80 -15.29 6.28
C PHE A 187 -12.63 -16.42 5.64
N GLN A 188 -13.65 -16.87 6.36
CA GLN A 188 -14.53 -17.94 5.92
C GLN A 188 -15.99 -17.49 5.95
N ALA A 189 -16.83 -18.19 5.20
CA ALA A 189 -18.26 -18.02 5.28
C ALA A 189 -19.02 -19.34 5.12
N ARG A 190 -20.29 -19.31 5.54
CA ARG A 190 -21.27 -20.34 5.28
C ARG A 190 -22.52 -19.73 4.66
N ILE A 191 -23.15 -20.48 3.77
CA ILE A 191 -24.47 -20.12 3.26
C ILE A 191 -25.53 -20.76 4.13
N LEU A 192 -26.45 -19.94 4.59
CA LEU A 192 -27.58 -20.34 5.42
C LEU A 192 -28.88 -20.08 4.67
N THR A 193 -29.90 -20.90 4.93
CA THR A 193 -31.27 -20.64 4.44
C THR A 193 -32.19 -20.57 5.66
N ARG A 194 -32.90 -19.44 5.81
CA ARG A 194 -33.86 -19.21 6.88
C ARG A 194 -35.14 -18.69 6.25
N GLU A 195 -36.26 -19.31 6.54
CA GLU A 195 -37.60 -18.93 6.02
C GLU A 195 -37.61 -18.74 4.48
N GLY A 196 -36.89 -19.61 3.76
CA GLY A 196 -36.78 -19.54 2.31
C GLY A 196 -35.81 -18.50 1.77
N GLN A 197 -35.30 -17.61 2.60
CA GLN A 197 -34.30 -16.62 2.20
C GLN A 197 -32.88 -17.14 2.45
N ARG A 198 -31.99 -16.86 1.51
CA ARG A 198 -30.56 -17.20 1.61
C ARG A 198 -29.77 -16.08 2.28
N PHE A 199 -28.84 -16.47 3.14
CA PHE A 199 -27.90 -15.58 3.85
C PHE A 199 -26.48 -16.08 3.66
N ILE A 200 -25.51 -15.18 3.73
CA ILE A 200 -24.11 -15.51 3.93
C ILE A 200 -23.67 -15.06 5.31
N GLN A 201 -23.12 -15.96 6.10
CA GLN A 201 -22.55 -15.66 7.42
C GLN A 201 -21.03 -15.68 7.31
N LEU A 202 -20.40 -14.51 7.49
CA LEU A 202 -18.95 -14.36 7.46
C LEU A 202 -18.36 -14.57 8.85
N SER A 203 -17.15 -15.13 8.93
CA SER A 203 -16.47 -15.35 10.23
C SER A 203 -16.06 -14.05 10.94
N ASN A 204 -15.90 -12.96 10.19
CA ASN A 204 -15.34 -11.68 10.68
C ASN A 204 -16.32 -10.52 10.63
N TYR A 205 -17.46 -10.62 9.89
CA TYR A 205 -18.36 -9.50 9.60
C TYR A 205 -19.82 -9.93 9.68
N GLY A 206 -20.73 -8.96 9.85
CA GLY A 206 -22.17 -9.21 9.79
C GLY A 206 -22.77 -9.93 10.98
N GLY A 207 -21.94 -10.32 11.96
CA GLY A 207 -22.40 -11.03 13.17
C GLY A 207 -23.14 -12.34 12.90
N ASP A 208 -23.88 -12.86 13.89
CA ASP A 208 -24.56 -14.16 13.81
C ASP A 208 -25.73 -14.19 12.82
N LYS A 209 -26.30 -13.03 12.50
CA LYS A 209 -27.43 -12.94 11.56
C LYS A 209 -26.99 -13.19 10.12
N GLY A 210 -25.78 -12.79 9.77
CA GLY A 210 -25.27 -12.81 8.40
C GLY A 210 -25.95 -11.78 7.50
N TYR A 211 -25.58 -11.77 6.24
CA TYR A 211 -26.07 -10.85 5.22
C TYR A 211 -27.07 -11.56 4.30
N PRO A 212 -28.30 -11.02 4.10
CA PRO A 212 -29.28 -11.59 3.20
C PRO A 212 -28.88 -11.43 1.75
N LEU A 213 -29.20 -12.42 0.91
CA LEU A 213 -29.08 -12.32 -0.55
C LEU A 213 -30.16 -11.38 -1.07
N HIS A 214 -29.75 -10.41 -1.90
CA HIS A 214 -30.65 -9.54 -2.64
C HIS A 214 -31.11 -10.17 -3.95
N PRO A 215 -32.30 -9.76 -4.49
CA PRO A 215 -32.76 -10.18 -5.80
C PRO A 215 -31.76 -9.85 -6.92
N ALA A 216 -31.79 -10.62 -8.02
CA ALA A 216 -30.89 -10.41 -9.16
C ALA A 216 -31.13 -9.08 -9.89
N GLU A 217 -32.35 -8.54 -9.78
CA GLU A 217 -32.77 -7.25 -10.38
C GLU A 217 -32.38 -6.04 -9.53
N ASP A 218 -31.59 -6.22 -8.47
CA ASP A 218 -31.09 -5.14 -7.65
C ASP A 218 -30.21 -4.17 -8.47
N SER A 219 -30.61 -2.90 -8.50
CA SER A 219 -29.89 -1.84 -9.26
C SER A 219 -28.44 -1.69 -8.83
N GLN A 220 -28.12 -1.94 -7.56
CA GLN A 220 -26.75 -1.87 -7.04
C GLN A 220 -25.88 -3.03 -7.55
N TRP A 221 -26.46 -4.13 -7.99
CA TRP A 221 -25.68 -5.22 -8.59
C TRP A 221 -24.94 -4.80 -9.86
N ALA A 222 -25.58 -4.00 -10.71
CA ALA A 222 -24.94 -3.47 -11.92
C ALA A 222 -23.74 -2.57 -11.57
N GLU A 223 -23.87 -1.74 -10.54
CA GLU A 223 -22.77 -0.90 -10.03
C GLU A 223 -21.60 -1.77 -9.52
N MET A 224 -21.86 -2.83 -8.76
CA MET A 224 -20.83 -3.76 -8.29
C MET A 224 -20.09 -4.47 -9.45
N LEU A 225 -20.79 -4.78 -10.53
CA LEU A 225 -20.16 -5.34 -11.73
C LEU A 225 -19.26 -4.33 -12.44
N ASP A 226 -19.64 -3.05 -12.45
CA ASP A 226 -18.79 -1.99 -13.01
C ASP A 226 -17.54 -1.74 -12.14
N TRP A 227 -17.67 -1.76 -10.82
CA TRP A 227 -16.51 -1.72 -9.92
C TRP A 227 -15.56 -2.89 -10.16
N LYS A 228 -16.09 -4.11 -10.35
CA LYS A 228 -15.29 -5.27 -10.71
C LYS A 228 -14.50 -5.07 -12.01
N LYS A 229 -15.13 -4.52 -13.05
CA LYS A 229 -14.46 -4.23 -14.33
C LYS A 229 -13.32 -3.22 -14.14
N GLN A 230 -13.57 -2.14 -13.38
CA GLN A 230 -12.57 -1.12 -13.09
C GLN A 230 -11.39 -1.70 -12.31
N ALA A 231 -11.67 -2.49 -11.26
CA ALA A 231 -10.63 -3.14 -10.46
C ALA A 231 -9.81 -4.16 -11.28
N GLY A 232 -10.43 -4.89 -12.20
CA GLY A 232 -9.74 -5.83 -13.09
C GLY A 232 -8.81 -5.17 -14.10
N GLY A 233 -9.10 -3.91 -14.47
CA GLY A 233 -8.25 -3.11 -15.39
C GLY A 233 -7.05 -2.47 -14.72
N THR A 234 -7.16 -2.19 -13.44
CA THR A 234 -6.10 -1.58 -12.62
C THR A 234 -5.56 -2.58 -11.61
N GLY A 235 -5.41 -3.85 -11.94
CA GLY A 235 -5.02 -4.88 -10.98
C GLY A 235 -4.24 -4.30 -9.79
N ALA A 236 -4.46 -4.79 -8.59
CA ALA A 236 -3.84 -4.35 -7.32
C ALA A 236 -2.30 -4.45 -7.28
N THR A 237 -1.66 -4.67 -8.41
CA THR A 237 -0.24 -4.43 -8.64
C THR A 237 -0.02 -2.93 -8.62
N GLY A 238 0.41 -2.43 -7.48
CA GLY A 238 0.73 -1.03 -7.26
C GLY A 238 1.45 -0.43 -8.46
N LEU A 239 1.10 0.79 -8.81
CA LEU A 239 1.70 1.49 -9.94
C LEU A 239 3.23 1.36 -9.86
N ASN A 240 3.89 0.87 -10.92
CA ASN A 240 5.35 0.80 -10.96
C ASN A 240 6.00 2.19 -10.91
N THR A 241 5.20 3.24 -10.99
CA THR A 241 5.65 4.63 -10.96
C THR A 241 4.63 5.51 -10.23
N ALA A 242 5.13 6.47 -9.46
CA ALA A 242 4.34 7.54 -8.89
C ALA A 242 4.82 8.89 -9.43
N TYR A 243 3.91 9.83 -9.59
CA TYR A 243 4.24 11.21 -9.96
C TYR A 243 3.86 12.12 -8.82
N ALA A 244 4.81 12.91 -8.33
CA ALA A 244 4.60 13.81 -7.21
C ALA A 244 5.30 15.15 -7.43
N ASN A 245 4.73 16.21 -6.82
CA ASN A 245 5.37 17.52 -6.80
C ASN A 245 6.47 17.59 -5.72
N GLN A 246 7.05 18.78 -5.53
CA GLN A 246 8.09 19.01 -4.51
C GLN A 246 7.59 18.80 -3.07
N HIS A 247 6.27 18.89 -2.82
CA HIS A 247 5.65 18.68 -1.50
C HIS A 247 5.15 17.25 -1.31
N TYR A 248 5.55 16.33 -2.18
CA TYR A 248 5.13 14.91 -2.17
C TYR A 248 3.62 14.67 -2.34
N ARG A 249 2.90 15.64 -2.89
CA ARG A 249 1.54 15.40 -3.37
C ARG A 249 1.61 14.49 -4.58
N VAL A 250 1.03 13.29 -4.47
CA VAL A 250 0.94 12.32 -5.56
C VAL A 250 -0.27 12.62 -6.43
N PHE A 251 -0.09 12.54 -7.75
CA PHE A 251 -1.10 12.74 -8.78
C PHE A 251 -1.36 11.42 -9.51
N PRO A 252 -2.37 10.62 -9.10
CA PRO A 252 -2.59 9.27 -9.66
C PRO A 252 -3.10 9.29 -11.10
N GLU A 253 -3.86 10.31 -11.49
CA GLU A 253 -4.52 10.41 -12.81
C GLU A 253 -3.86 11.44 -13.72
N LEU A 254 -2.53 11.44 -13.75
CA LEU A 254 -1.79 12.43 -14.52
C LEU A 254 -1.71 12.06 -16.01
N SER A 255 -2.11 12.98 -16.89
CA SER A 255 -1.84 12.86 -18.32
C SER A 255 -0.51 13.49 -18.69
N LEU A 256 0.50 12.67 -18.95
CA LEU A 256 1.85 13.15 -19.31
C LEU A 256 1.91 13.94 -20.63
N SER A 257 0.90 13.85 -21.49
CA SER A 257 0.80 14.68 -22.70
C SER A 257 0.78 16.20 -22.41
N ASN A 258 0.35 16.56 -21.20
CA ASN A 258 0.32 17.94 -20.73
C ASN A 258 1.65 18.44 -20.17
N TYR A 259 2.69 17.61 -20.21
CA TYR A 259 3.99 17.91 -19.61
C TYR A 259 5.13 17.73 -20.59
N LYS A 260 6.19 18.53 -20.42
CA LYS A 260 7.47 18.38 -21.11
C LYS A 260 8.53 17.90 -20.11
N PHE A 261 9.30 16.89 -20.50
CA PHE A 261 10.39 16.41 -19.66
C PHE A 261 11.60 17.35 -19.73
N ASP A 262 12.04 17.83 -18.58
CA ASP A 262 13.28 18.59 -18.40
C ASP A 262 14.39 17.65 -17.94
N GLN A 263 15.24 17.26 -18.89
CA GLN A 263 16.36 16.33 -18.64
C GLN A 263 17.40 16.91 -17.67
N LYS A 264 17.60 18.22 -17.67
CA LYS A 264 18.58 18.89 -16.80
C LYS A 264 18.17 18.79 -15.34
N ARG A 265 16.88 18.99 -15.04
CA ARG A 265 16.31 18.93 -13.70
C ARG A 265 15.77 17.55 -13.34
N ASN A 266 15.64 16.64 -14.32
CA ASN A 266 15.03 15.31 -14.17
C ASN A 266 13.60 15.38 -13.65
N LEU A 267 12.76 16.24 -14.22
CA LEU A 267 11.37 16.40 -13.83
C LEU A 267 10.49 16.77 -15.05
N TYR A 268 9.21 16.67 -14.89
CA TYR A 268 8.22 17.05 -15.88
C TYR A 268 7.67 18.43 -15.54
N VAL A 269 7.66 19.33 -16.52
CA VAL A 269 7.12 20.68 -16.41
C VAL A 269 5.85 20.77 -17.22
N LYS A 270 4.77 21.26 -16.62
CA LYS A 270 3.49 21.46 -17.29
C LYS A 270 3.66 22.41 -18.47
N ASN A 271 3.08 22.06 -19.60
CA ASN A 271 3.02 22.96 -20.74
C ASN A 271 2.24 24.19 -20.30
N SER A 272 2.76 25.38 -20.56
CA SER A 272 2.22 26.65 -20.06
C SER A 272 0.72 26.77 -20.32
N GLY A 273 -0.06 26.87 -19.24
CA GLY A 273 -1.46 27.26 -19.21
C GLY A 273 -1.64 28.78 -19.01
N ASN A 274 -2.85 29.25 -18.94
CA ASN A 274 -3.21 30.63 -18.76
C ASN A 274 -2.60 31.26 -17.50
N ASN A 275 -2.29 32.55 -17.53
CA ASN A 275 -1.75 33.37 -16.41
C ASN A 275 -2.56 33.33 -15.10
N ASN A 276 -3.79 32.80 -15.13
CA ASN A 276 -4.64 32.66 -13.94
C ASN A 276 -4.19 31.53 -12.99
N ASP A 277 -3.30 30.65 -13.43
CA ASP A 277 -2.83 29.52 -12.61
C ASP A 277 -1.87 29.97 -11.51
N GLU A 278 -1.18 31.10 -11.68
CA GLU A 278 -0.15 31.55 -10.73
C GLU A 278 -0.73 32.00 -9.40
N GLU A 279 -1.87 32.68 -9.41
CA GLU A 279 -2.61 33.08 -8.21
C GLU A 279 -3.16 31.86 -7.47
N TYR A 280 -3.74 30.90 -8.21
CA TYR A 280 -4.23 29.64 -7.64
C TYR A 280 -3.11 28.88 -6.92
N TYR A 281 -1.96 28.67 -7.57
CA TYR A 281 -0.85 27.91 -6.97
C TYR A 281 -0.14 28.66 -5.84
N SER A 282 -0.13 29.98 -5.84
CA SER A 282 0.43 30.75 -4.72
C SER A 282 -0.37 30.55 -3.42
N GLN A 283 -1.67 30.27 -3.54
CA GLN A 283 -2.57 29.99 -2.40
C GLN A 283 -2.68 28.50 -2.11
N ASN A 284 -2.28 27.62 -3.05
CA ASN A 284 -2.42 26.17 -2.98
C ASN A 284 -1.12 25.44 -3.35
N GLU A 285 -0.01 25.84 -2.78
CA GLU A 285 1.33 25.30 -3.11
C GLU A 285 1.41 23.78 -3.03
N TYR A 286 0.70 23.16 -2.07
CA TYR A 286 0.63 21.71 -1.94
C TYR A 286 -0.02 21.03 -3.16
N GLN A 287 -0.89 21.71 -3.86
CA GLN A 287 -1.58 21.22 -5.08
C GLN A 287 -0.82 21.56 -6.37
N ASP A 288 0.32 22.23 -6.27
CA ASP A 288 1.08 22.68 -7.45
C ASP A 288 1.58 21.49 -8.27
N ASP A 289 1.00 21.28 -9.44
CA ASP A 289 1.35 20.26 -10.40
C ASP A 289 2.23 20.77 -11.56
N ARG A 290 2.64 22.04 -11.55
CA ARG A 290 3.44 22.64 -12.64
C ARG A 290 4.81 21.97 -12.82
N ALA A 291 5.36 21.39 -11.74
CA ALA A 291 6.61 20.63 -11.77
C ALA A 291 6.47 19.35 -10.96
N ILE A 292 6.57 18.23 -11.64
CA ILE A 292 6.39 16.91 -11.03
C ILE A 292 7.57 15.99 -11.30
N ARG A 293 7.86 15.12 -10.36
CA ARG A 293 8.91 14.11 -10.43
C ARG A 293 8.31 12.73 -10.63
N LYS A 294 8.97 11.92 -11.46
CA LYS A 294 8.63 10.50 -11.62
C LYS A 294 9.44 9.69 -10.63
N TYR A 295 8.76 9.03 -9.73
CA TYR A 295 9.33 8.07 -8.79
C TYR A 295 9.09 6.66 -9.32
N VAL A 296 10.10 5.80 -9.25
CA VAL A 296 10.06 4.41 -9.73
C VAL A 296 9.99 3.48 -8.54
N LYS A 297 9.07 2.52 -8.54
CA LYS A 297 8.91 1.53 -7.47
C LYS A 297 10.16 0.65 -7.40
N LEU A 298 10.71 0.50 -6.22
CA LEU A 298 11.80 -0.44 -5.93
C LEU A 298 11.20 -1.80 -5.60
N VAL A 299 11.84 -2.84 -6.12
CA VAL A 299 11.50 -4.22 -5.75
C VAL A 299 12.33 -4.60 -4.52
N PRO A 300 11.72 -5.15 -3.47
CA PRO A 300 12.50 -5.60 -2.32
C PRO A 300 13.42 -6.77 -2.72
N MET A 301 14.70 -6.62 -2.41
CA MET A 301 15.70 -7.69 -2.58
C MET A 301 15.45 -8.83 -1.58
N LYS A 302 14.95 -8.51 -0.39
CA LYS A 302 14.66 -9.45 0.68
C LYS A 302 13.39 -9.06 1.41
N LYS A 303 12.56 -10.07 1.70
CA LYS A 303 11.41 -9.97 2.60
C LYS A 303 11.45 -11.13 3.60
N GLU A 304 11.23 -10.85 4.89
CA GLU A 304 11.15 -11.84 5.96
C GLU A 304 9.91 -11.56 6.82
N ASP A 305 9.11 -12.58 7.08
CA ASP A 305 7.83 -12.44 7.80
C ASP A 305 7.94 -12.69 9.32
N LYS A 306 9.12 -13.06 9.84
CA LYS A 306 9.35 -13.32 11.26
C LYS A 306 10.69 -12.75 11.71
N ALA A 307 10.93 -11.48 11.38
CA ALA A 307 12.15 -10.82 11.77
C ALA A 307 12.05 -10.32 13.22
N ALA A 308 13.11 -10.50 13.98
CA ALA A 308 13.24 -9.93 15.32
C ALA A 308 13.71 -8.47 15.24
N LEU A 309 13.28 -7.65 16.21
CA LEU A 309 13.81 -6.31 16.37
C LEU A 309 15.33 -6.38 16.65
N PRO A 310 16.16 -5.70 15.87
CA PRO A 310 17.59 -5.65 16.09
C PRO A 310 17.95 -5.12 17.49
N LYS A 311 18.98 -5.69 18.11
CA LYS A 311 19.43 -5.28 19.44
C LYS A 311 20.03 -3.86 19.43
N GLU A 312 20.70 -3.51 18.34
CA GLU A 312 21.33 -2.19 18.16
C GLU A 312 20.35 -1.25 17.46
N GLN A 313 19.83 -0.32 18.22
CA GLN A 313 18.93 0.72 17.73
C GLN A 313 19.55 2.09 18.02
N LEU A 314 19.36 3.01 17.07
CA LEU A 314 19.70 4.41 17.29
C LEU A 314 18.73 5.04 18.31
N PRO A 315 19.20 5.95 19.16
CA PRO A 315 18.36 6.64 20.14
C PRO A 315 17.34 7.54 19.45
N GLY A 316 16.17 7.69 20.07
CA GLY A 316 15.10 8.57 19.60
C GLY A 316 14.30 8.00 18.41
N SER A 317 13.61 8.89 17.74
CA SER A 317 12.81 8.59 16.55
C SER A 317 13.11 9.61 15.45
N ILE A 318 12.84 9.23 14.20
CA ILE A 318 12.95 10.14 13.04
C ILE A 318 11.98 11.32 13.22
N PHE A 319 10.72 10.99 13.56
CA PHE A 319 9.68 11.97 13.82
C PHE A 319 9.23 11.87 15.28
N PHE A 320 9.29 12.99 15.98
CA PHE A 320 8.62 13.12 17.26
C PHE A 320 7.27 13.81 17.00
N SER A 321 6.17 13.20 17.46
CA SER A 321 4.80 13.65 17.18
C SER A 321 3.97 13.56 18.46
N SER A 322 3.64 14.71 19.05
CA SER A 322 2.82 14.81 20.25
C SER A 322 2.02 16.10 20.23
N CYS A 323 0.75 16.02 20.70
CA CYS A 323 -0.13 17.17 20.93
C CYS A 323 -0.28 17.52 22.43
N GLU A 324 0.55 16.95 23.28
CA GLU A 324 0.54 17.27 24.72
C GLU A 324 1.16 18.65 24.98
N ASP A 325 0.77 19.28 26.09
CA ASP A 325 1.34 20.56 26.52
C ASP A 325 2.87 20.43 26.66
N GLY A 326 3.60 21.40 26.12
CA GLY A 326 5.05 21.37 26.05
C GLY A 326 5.63 20.60 24.87
N SER A 327 4.80 20.20 23.89
CA SER A 327 5.23 19.49 22.68
C SER A 327 5.83 20.41 21.60
N GLU A 328 6.50 21.48 21.96
CA GLU A 328 7.19 22.41 21.04
C GLU A 328 8.19 21.71 20.10
N LYS A 329 8.60 20.48 20.47
CA LYS A 329 9.48 19.61 19.67
C LYS A 329 8.72 18.73 18.67
N SER A 330 7.38 18.79 18.66
CA SER A 330 6.58 18.00 17.71
C SER A 330 6.97 18.36 16.29
N TYR A 331 7.03 17.32 15.44
CA TYR A 331 7.37 17.52 14.04
C TYR A 331 6.30 18.37 13.34
N HIS A 332 6.77 19.37 12.63
CA HIS A 332 5.94 20.17 11.73
C HIS A 332 6.64 20.28 10.38
N TYR A 333 5.91 20.04 9.31
CA TYR A 333 6.42 20.26 7.98
C TYR A 333 6.59 21.76 7.72
N LYS A 334 7.83 22.18 7.46
CA LYS A 334 8.21 23.60 7.26
C LYS A 334 8.31 24.00 5.79
N GLY A 335 7.76 23.19 4.88
CA GLY A 335 8.04 23.30 3.46
C GLY A 335 9.48 22.85 3.13
N LEU A 336 9.76 22.75 1.84
CA LEU A 336 11.09 22.37 1.35
C LEU A 336 11.72 23.61 0.73
N LYS A 337 12.88 23.99 1.24
CA LYS A 337 13.74 24.99 0.58
C LYS A 337 14.48 24.27 -0.56
N GLU A 338 13.88 24.21 -1.74
CA GLU A 338 14.63 23.87 -2.93
C GLU A 338 15.37 25.11 -3.40
N GLN A 339 16.69 25.00 -3.61
CA GLN A 339 17.41 26.05 -4.30
C GLN A 339 16.94 26.01 -5.76
N ASP A 340 16.19 27.04 -6.15
CA ASP A 340 15.90 27.26 -7.56
C ASP A 340 17.20 27.23 -8.35
N VAL A 341 17.20 26.50 -9.47
CA VAL A 341 18.37 26.43 -10.36
C VAL A 341 18.72 27.80 -10.94
N SER A 342 17.83 28.79 -10.77
CA SER A 342 18.02 30.22 -11.11
C SER A 342 18.79 31.01 -10.05
N GLY A 343 19.09 30.43 -8.88
CA GLY A 343 19.83 31.11 -7.79
C GLY A 343 18.98 32.01 -6.89
N LYS A 344 17.66 32.06 -7.07
CA LYS A 344 16.75 32.80 -6.18
C LYS A 344 16.18 31.89 -5.12
N THR A 345 16.34 32.25 -3.86
CA THR A 345 15.75 31.53 -2.71
C THR A 345 14.34 32.08 -2.47
N THR A 346 13.32 31.29 -2.77
CA THR A 346 11.95 31.63 -2.39
C THR A 346 11.73 31.19 -0.92
N LYS A 347 11.38 32.12 -0.05
CA LYS A 347 10.91 31.80 1.30
C LYS A 347 9.49 31.27 1.19
N LEU A 348 9.30 30.04 1.62
CA LEU A 348 7.95 29.46 1.79
C LEU A 348 7.50 29.68 3.23
N ASP A 349 6.37 30.32 3.37
CA ASP A 349 5.67 30.47 4.64
C ASP A 349 4.90 29.19 5.00
N THR A 350 4.61 29.04 6.26
CA THR A 350 4.04 27.85 6.91
C THR A 350 2.72 27.43 6.26
N ILE A 351 2.64 26.19 5.76
CA ILE A 351 1.41 25.63 5.19
C ILE A 351 0.44 25.26 6.32
N ALA A 352 -0.81 25.69 6.19
CA ALA A 352 -1.89 25.30 7.09
C ALA A 352 -2.14 23.76 7.04
N PRO A 353 -2.57 23.14 8.15
CA PRO A 353 -2.84 21.72 8.17
C PRO A 353 -3.92 21.34 7.16
N MET A 354 -3.69 20.24 6.44
CA MET A 354 -4.60 19.72 5.43
C MET A 354 -5.93 19.29 6.07
N VAL A 355 -7.00 20.05 5.79
CA VAL A 355 -8.37 19.60 6.08
C VAL A 355 -8.74 18.59 5.01
N VAL A 356 -8.85 17.32 5.41
CA VAL A 356 -9.47 16.31 4.55
C VAL A 356 -10.91 16.74 4.30
N PRO A 357 -11.35 16.96 3.04
CA PRO A 357 -12.74 17.31 2.78
C PRO A 357 -13.66 16.22 3.35
N PRO A 358 -14.76 16.58 4.01
CA PRO A 358 -15.76 15.61 4.43
C PRO A 358 -16.30 14.89 3.18
N PRO A 359 -16.70 13.61 3.32
CA PRO A 359 -17.34 12.89 2.22
C PRO A 359 -18.59 13.67 1.76
N PRO A 360 -18.95 13.61 0.48
CA PRO A 360 -20.11 14.30 -0.04
C PRO A 360 -21.37 13.93 0.77
N VAL A 361 -22.04 14.94 1.31
CA VAL A 361 -23.30 14.78 2.03
C VAL A 361 -24.36 14.43 0.98
N GLU A 362 -24.92 13.22 1.05
CA GLU A 362 -26.09 12.86 0.25
C GLU A 362 -27.21 13.87 0.51
N GLY A 363 -27.60 14.59 -0.53
CA GLY A 363 -28.73 15.51 -0.49
C GLY A 363 -30.00 14.72 -0.17
N LYS A 364 -30.66 15.08 0.92
CA LYS A 364 -32.04 14.67 1.17
C LYS A 364 -32.88 15.12 -0.02
N LYS A 365 -33.41 14.17 -0.78
CA LYS A 365 -34.53 14.43 -1.67
C LYS A 365 -35.77 14.56 -0.79
N GLU A 366 -36.38 15.74 -0.81
CA GLU A 366 -37.75 15.95 -0.37
C GLU A 366 -38.73 15.19 -1.25
#